data_1ac4077b30fa5eb1ab0dedc9aa295366
#
_entry.id   1ac4077b30fa5eb1ab0dedc9aa295366
#
_cell.length_a   1.000
_cell.length_b   1.000
_cell.length_c   1.000
_cell.angle_alpha   90.00
_cell.angle_beta   90.00
_cell.angle_gamma   90.00
#
_symmetry.space_group_name_H-M   'P 1'
#
loop_
_entity.id
_entity.type
_entity.pdbx_description
1 polymer ?
#
loop_
_entity_poly.entity_id
_entity_poly.type
_entity_poly.pdbx_seq_one_letter_code
_entity_poly.pdbx_strand_id
1 'polypeptide(L)'
;IASEVTDVNRYRSGEIDMTYNNMPIELFQKLKKEIPDEVHVDPYLCTYYYEINNQKPPFNDVRVRTALKLGMDRDIIVNKVKAQGDMPAYGYTPPYTDGAKLTQPEWFGWSQEKRNEEAKKLLAEAGYTADKPLTINLLYNTSDLHKKLAIAASSLWKKNIGVNVKLVNQ
;
A
#
# COMPACT_ATOMS: atom_id res chain seq x y z
N ILE A 1 -11.49 7.05 19.83
CA ILE A 1 -12.19 6.16 18.90
C ILE A 1 -11.90 4.75 19.36
N ALA A 2 -12.96 3.96 19.56
CA ALA A 2 -12.84 2.54 19.82
C ALA A 2 -12.10 1.86 18.65
N SER A 3 -11.37 0.80 18.92
CA SER A 3 -10.70 0.04 17.88
C SER A 3 -11.73 -0.56 16.91
N GLU A 4 -11.34 -0.79 15.66
CA GLU A 4 -12.19 -1.45 14.65
C GLU A 4 -12.74 -2.81 15.15
N VAL A 5 -11.98 -3.52 16.00
CA VAL A 5 -12.42 -4.75 16.66
C VAL A 5 -13.62 -4.50 17.58
N THR A 6 -13.64 -3.36 18.28
CA THR A 6 -14.77 -2.99 19.15
C THR A 6 -16.04 -2.79 18.33
N ASP A 7 -15.96 -2.18 17.15
CA ASP A 7 -17.13 -1.98 16.30
C ASP A 7 -17.70 -3.32 15.79
N VAL A 8 -16.86 -4.28 15.43
CA VAL A 8 -17.31 -5.64 15.10
C VAL A 8 -17.98 -6.32 16.26
N ASN A 9 -17.47 -6.17 17.48
CA ASN A 9 -18.10 -6.74 18.68
C ASN A 9 -19.46 -6.11 18.99
N ARG A 10 -19.59 -4.80 18.81
CA ARG A 10 -20.87 -4.08 18.97
C ARG A 10 -21.91 -4.52 17.92
N TYR A 11 -21.47 -4.74 16.68
CA TYR A 11 -22.32 -5.32 15.66
C TYR A 11 -22.82 -6.71 16.05
N ARG A 12 -21.92 -7.59 16.48
CA ARG A 12 -22.27 -8.95 16.93
C ARG A 12 -23.19 -8.99 18.15
N SER A 13 -23.11 -8.00 19.02
CA SER A 13 -24.01 -7.87 20.16
C SER A 13 -25.36 -7.25 19.82
N GLY A 14 -25.58 -6.81 18.59
CA GLY A 14 -26.80 -6.12 18.17
C GLY A 14 -26.91 -4.69 18.67
N GLU A 15 -25.81 -4.10 19.12
CA GLU A 15 -25.77 -2.70 19.57
C GLU A 15 -25.75 -1.70 18.41
N ILE A 16 -25.20 -2.12 17.25
CA ILE A 16 -25.18 -1.33 16.02
C ILE A 16 -25.61 -2.20 14.85
N ASP A 17 -26.21 -1.59 13.85
CA ASP A 17 -26.75 -2.27 12.67
C ASP A 17 -25.69 -2.52 11.59
N MET A 18 -24.63 -1.72 11.54
CA MET A 18 -23.55 -1.87 10.56
C MET A 18 -22.25 -1.25 11.05
N THR A 19 -21.13 -1.74 10.53
CA THR A 19 -19.84 -1.06 10.60
C THR A 19 -19.62 -0.32 9.31
N TYR A 20 -19.30 0.97 9.36
CA TYR A 20 -19.14 1.80 8.15
C TYR A 20 -17.71 1.90 7.67
N ASN A 21 -16.76 1.90 8.59
CA ASN A 21 -15.34 2.12 8.30
C ASN A 21 -14.58 0.80 8.06
N ASN A 22 -13.28 0.86 8.15
CA ASN A 22 -12.41 -0.28 7.92
C ASN A 22 -12.76 -1.44 8.86
N MET A 23 -12.86 -2.62 8.28
CA MET A 23 -12.94 -3.86 9.06
C MET A 23 -11.52 -4.30 9.44
N PRO A 24 -11.30 -4.81 10.67
CA PRO A 24 -9.99 -5.33 11.06
C PRO A 24 -9.52 -6.41 10.10
N ILE A 25 -8.29 -6.28 9.60
CA ILE A 25 -7.71 -7.24 8.64
C ILE A 25 -7.78 -8.67 9.18
N GLU A 26 -7.49 -8.84 10.46
CA GLU A 26 -7.45 -10.13 11.15
C GLU A 26 -8.81 -10.82 11.20
N LEU A 27 -9.88 -10.04 11.30
CA LEU A 27 -11.23 -10.57 11.39
C LEU A 27 -11.92 -10.74 10.06
N PHE A 28 -11.50 -10.02 9.02
CA PHE A 28 -12.18 -10.00 7.73
C PHE A 28 -12.40 -11.38 7.13
N GLN A 29 -11.34 -12.19 7.03
CA GLN A 29 -11.43 -13.53 6.44
C GLN A 29 -12.30 -14.48 7.27
N LYS A 30 -12.31 -14.30 8.59
CA LYS A 30 -13.17 -15.06 9.51
C LYS A 30 -14.63 -14.68 9.33
N LEU A 31 -14.93 -13.38 9.35
CA LEU A 31 -16.29 -12.85 9.18
C LEU A 31 -16.87 -13.23 7.82
N LYS A 32 -16.07 -13.13 6.75
CA LYS A 32 -16.49 -13.55 5.41
C LYS A 32 -16.88 -15.03 5.32
N LYS A 33 -16.36 -15.88 6.22
CA LYS A 33 -16.74 -17.30 6.29
C LYS A 33 -17.93 -17.53 7.22
N GLU A 34 -18.01 -16.81 8.33
CA GLU A 34 -19.04 -16.99 9.36
C GLU A 34 -20.37 -16.35 8.98
N ILE A 35 -20.31 -15.17 8.38
CA ILE A 35 -21.48 -14.34 8.03
C ILE A 35 -21.32 -13.77 6.59
N PRO A 36 -21.17 -14.63 5.55
CA PRO A 36 -20.84 -14.19 4.20
C PRO A 36 -21.85 -13.19 3.61
N ASP A 37 -23.12 -13.34 3.94
CA ASP A 37 -24.21 -12.49 3.44
C ASP A 37 -24.25 -11.10 4.09
N GLU A 38 -23.50 -10.90 5.18
CA GLU A 38 -23.41 -9.64 5.91
C GLU A 38 -22.10 -8.88 5.64
N VAL A 39 -21.13 -9.52 4.94
CA VAL A 39 -19.84 -8.91 4.62
C VAL A 39 -19.84 -8.45 3.16
N HIS A 40 -20.08 -7.17 2.95
CA HIS A 40 -20.09 -6.54 1.64
C HIS A 40 -18.71 -5.96 1.29
N VAL A 41 -18.28 -6.14 0.04
CA VAL A 41 -17.03 -5.59 -0.50
C VAL A 41 -17.35 -4.91 -1.81
N ASP A 42 -17.43 -3.61 -1.79
CA ASP A 42 -17.81 -2.79 -2.91
C ASP A 42 -16.68 -1.85 -3.35
N PRO A 43 -16.62 -1.47 -4.64
CA PRO A 43 -15.67 -0.49 -5.12
C PRO A 43 -15.81 0.85 -4.38
N TYR A 44 -14.68 1.41 -3.96
CA TYR A 44 -14.62 2.72 -3.32
C TYR A 44 -13.74 3.65 -4.13
N LEU A 45 -14.22 4.87 -4.40
CA LEU A 45 -13.51 5.86 -5.22
C LEU A 45 -12.38 6.52 -4.43
N CYS A 46 -11.43 5.70 -3.97
CA CYS A 46 -10.28 6.13 -3.21
C CYS A 46 -9.02 5.38 -3.64
N THR A 47 -7.89 6.07 -3.65
CA THR A 47 -6.58 5.48 -3.89
C THR A 47 -5.69 5.73 -2.68
N TYR A 48 -5.17 4.66 -2.07
CA TYR A 48 -4.15 4.76 -1.03
C TYR A 48 -2.77 4.95 -1.68
N TYR A 49 -2.04 5.96 -1.25
CA TYR A 49 -0.72 6.29 -1.80
C TYR A 49 0.21 6.88 -0.75
N TYR A 50 1.50 6.87 -1.04
CA TYR A 50 2.51 7.59 -0.27
C TYR A 50 2.87 8.90 -0.98
N GLU A 51 2.78 10.02 -0.27
CA GLU A 51 3.23 11.30 -0.76
C GLU A 51 4.75 11.40 -0.69
N ILE A 52 5.36 11.90 -1.75
CA ILE A 52 6.80 12.09 -1.84
C ILE A 52 7.12 13.58 -2.02
N ASN A 53 7.93 14.14 -1.13
CA ASN A 53 8.36 15.52 -1.24
C ASN A 53 9.40 15.69 -2.37
N ASN A 54 8.91 16.05 -3.55
CA ASN A 54 9.71 16.18 -4.78
C ASN A 54 10.74 17.33 -4.75
N GLN A 55 10.67 18.23 -3.77
CA GLN A 55 11.56 19.38 -3.68
C GLN A 55 12.82 19.11 -2.85
N LYS A 56 12.86 17.99 -2.12
CA LYS A 56 13.97 17.65 -1.24
C LYS A 56 14.72 16.41 -1.70
N PRO A 57 16.08 16.40 -1.61
CA PRO A 57 16.85 15.17 -1.78
C PRO A 57 16.40 14.09 -0.77
N PRO A 58 16.42 12.81 -1.15
CA PRO A 58 16.79 12.27 -2.47
C PRO A 58 15.65 12.29 -3.49
N PHE A 59 14.47 12.78 -3.12
CA PHE A 59 13.24 12.64 -3.89
C PHE A 59 13.07 13.69 -5.01
N ASN A 60 13.91 14.70 -5.07
CA ASN A 60 14.01 15.60 -6.23
C ASN A 60 14.52 14.88 -7.49
N ASP A 61 15.20 13.73 -7.34
CA ASP A 61 15.60 12.89 -8.46
C ASP A 61 14.45 11.95 -8.88
N VAL A 62 14.03 12.08 -10.14
CA VAL A 62 12.94 11.26 -10.70
C VAL A 62 13.29 9.76 -10.74
N ARG A 63 14.57 9.42 -10.88
CA ARG A 63 15.05 8.03 -10.90
C ARG A 63 14.77 7.36 -9.56
N VAL A 64 15.01 8.07 -8.45
CA VAL A 64 14.70 7.57 -7.09
C VAL A 64 13.20 7.33 -6.91
N ARG A 65 12.37 8.30 -7.31
CA ARG A 65 10.91 8.14 -7.21
C ARG A 65 10.39 6.99 -8.06
N THR A 66 10.92 6.85 -9.27
CA THR A 66 10.55 5.74 -10.17
C THR A 66 10.99 4.39 -9.60
N ALA A 67 12.18 4.31 -9.04
CA ALA A 67 12.67 3.08 -8.40
C ALA A 67 11.80 2.65 -7.22
N LEU A 68 11.40 3.58 -6.35
CA LEU A 68 10.47 3.28 -5.24
C LEU A 68 9.12 2.78 -5.75
N LYS A 69 8.61 3.39 -6.82
CA LYS A 69 7.37 2.98 -7.48
C LYS A 69 7.44 1.56 -8.05
N LEU A 70 8.51 1.23 -8.75
CA LEU A 70 8.73 -0.09 -9.35
C LEU A 70 9.01 -1.18 -8.30
N GLY A 71 9.76 -0.86 -7.25
CA GLY A 71 10.11 -1.79 -6.17
C GLY A 71 8.94 -2.16 -5.25
N MET A 72 7.79 -1.47 -5.37
CA MET A 72 6.60 -1.77 -4.59
C MET A 72 5.78 -2.89 -5.26
N ASP A 73 5.78 -4.06 -4.65
CA ASP A 73 4.92 -5.18 -5.05
C ASP A 73 3.50 -4.96 -4.52
N ARG A 74 2.65 -4.44 -5.40
CA ARG A 74 1.26 -4.11 -5.07
C ARG A 74 0.41 -5.33 -4.84
N ASP A 75 0.69 -6.42 -5.55
CA ASP A 75 -0.05 -7.67 -5.41
C ASP A 75 0.15 -8.29 -4.02
N ILE A 76 1.36 -8.23 -3.48
CA ILE A 76 1.62 -8.63 -2.08
C ILE A 76 0.85 -7.72 -1.12
N ILE A 77 0.86 -6.40 -1.31
CA ILE A 77 0.14 -5.48 -0.43
C ILE A 77 -1.36 -5.79 -0.42
N VAL A 78 -2.01 -5.89 -1.57
CA VAL A 78 -3.47 -6.08 -1.63
C VAL A 78 -3.91 -7.49 -1.31
N ASN A 79 -3.18 -8.52 -1.74
CA ASN A 79 -3.62 -9.91 -1.63
C ASN A 79 -3.09 -10.64 -0.38
N LYS A 80 -1.99 -10.17 0.23
CA LYS A 80 -1.34 -10.84 1.38
C LYS A 80 -1.34 -10.01 2.64
N VAL A 81 -1.16 -8.69 2.52
CA VAL A 81 -1.09 -7.81 3.69
C VAL A 81 -2.48 -7.33 4.08
N LYS A 82 -3.23 -6.76 3.17
CA LYS A 82 -4.59 -6.27 3.41
C LYS A 82 -5.65 -7.37 3.23
N ALA A 83 -5.63 -8.07 2.11
CA ALA A 83 -6.48 -9.22 1.80
C ALA A 83 -8.00 -8.98 2.01
N GLN A 84 -8.47 -7.77 1.71
CA GLN A 84 -9.85 -7.33 1.93
C GLN A 84 -10.61 -7.05 0.63
N GLY A 85 -10.04 -7.41 -0.53
CA GLY A 85 -10.67 -7.21 -1.84
C GLY A 85 -10.22 -5.95 -2.57
N ASP A 86 -9.24 -5.22 -2.05
CA ASP A 86 -8.65 -4.08 -2.72
C ASP A 86 -7.99 -4.47 -4.05
N MET A 87 -7.86 -3.50 -4.95
CA MET A 87 -7.20 -3.66 -6.24
C MET A 87 -5.84 -2.96 -6.27
N PRO A 88 -4.81 -3.56 -6.92
CA PRO A 88 -3.54 -2.90 -7.10
C PRO A 88 -3.69 -1.65 -7.97
N ALA A 89 -3.27 -0.47 -7.44
CA ALA A 89 -3.34 0.80 -8.15
C ALA A 89 -2.06 1.07 -8.93
N TYR A 90 -2.18 1.31 -10.22
CA TYR A 90 -1.08 1.71 -11.11
C TYR A 90 -1.19 3.16 -11.59
N GLY A 91 -2.31 3.82 -11.29
CA GLY A 91 -2.58 5.24 -11.48
C GLY A 91 -3.22 5.84 -10.24
N TYR A 92 -3.36 7.16 -10.23
CA TYR A 92 -3.97 7.89 -9.11
C TYR A 92 -5.49 7.82 -9.15
N THR A 93 -6.09 7.88 -10.34
CA THR A 93 -7.54 7.81 -10.50
C THR A 93 -8.04 6.39 -10.31
N PRO A 94 -8.97 6.13 -9.38
CA PRO A 94 -9.55 4.81 -9.19
C PRO A 94 -10.32 4.34 -10.43
N PRO A 95 -10.40 3.02 -10.68
CA PRO A 95 -11.36 2.49 -11.65
C PRO A 95 -12.78 2.82 -11.20
N TYR A 96 -13.72 2.82 -12.12
CA TYR A 96 -15.14 3.20 -11.93
C TYR A 96 -15.38 4.70 -11.66
N THR A 97 -14.37 5.56 -11.75
CA THR A 97 -14.56 7.01 -11.76
C THR A 97 -15.22 7.40 -13.09
N ASP A 98 -16.39 8.03 -13.03
CA ASP A 98 -17.13 8.43 -14.23
C ASP A 98 -16.31 9.38 -15.11
N GLY A 99 -16.33 9.13 -16.43
CA GLY A 99 -15.59 9.90 -17.42
C GLY A 99 -14.05 9.70 -17.37
N ALA A 100 -13.51 8.90 -16.46
CA ALA A 100 -12.08 8.68 -16.37
C ALA A 100 -11.54 7.81 -17.50
N LYS A 101 -10.53 8.32 -18.22
CA LYS A 101 -9.73 7.52 -19.16
C LYS A 101 -8.50 7.01 -18.42
N LEU A 102 -8.55 5.75 -17.98
CA LEU A 102 -7.43 5.13 -17.28
C LEU A 102 -6.34 4.77 -18.27
N THR A 103 -5.17 5.37 -18.12
CA THR A 103 -3.97 5.00 -18.87
C THR A 103 -3.10 4.11 -18.02
N GLN A 104 -2.65 2.99 -18.60
CA GLN A 104 -1.71 2.11 -17.93
C GLN A 104 -0.28 2.60 -18.17
N PRO A 105 0.61 2.61 -17.18
CA PRO A 105 2.01 2.92 -17.40
C PRO A 105 2.69 1.79 -18.21
N GLU A 106 3.76 2.13 -18.92
CA GLU A 106 4.53 1.18 -19.73
C GLU A 106 4.92 -0.10 -18.96
N TRP A 107 5.29 0.05 -17.70
CA TRP A 107 5.72 -1.05 -16.84
C TRP A 107 4.55 -1.86 -16.23
N PHE A 108 3.30 -1.57 -16.58
CA PHE A 108 2.10 -2.28 -16.06
C PHE A 108 2.18 -3.79 -16.33
N GLY A 109 2.54 -4.18 -17.55
CA GLY A 109 2.67 -5.59 -17.96
C GLY A 109 3.98 -6.28 -17.55
N TRP A 110 4.88 -5.62 -16.82
CA TRP A 110 6.15 -6.23 -16.41
C TRP A 110 5.96 -7.13 -15.19
N SER A 111 6.73 -8.22 -15.12
CA SER A 111 6.82 -8.99 -13.88
C SER A 111 7.45 -8.15 -12.76
N GLN A 112 7.24 -8.54 -11.50
CA GLN A 112 7.84 -7.83 -10.37
C GLN A 112 9.37 -7.95 -10.38
N GLU A 113 9.92 -9.06 -10.86
CA GLU A 113 11.36 -9.25 -11.02
C GLU A 113 11.93 -8.20 -11.99
N LYS A 114 11.32 -8.04 -13.16
CA LYS A 114 11.74 -7.02 -14.13
C LYS A 114 11.63 -5.61 -13.58
N ARG A 115 10.56 -5.31 -12.83
CA ARG A 115 10.41 -4.02 -12.13
C ARG A 115 11.53 -3.79 -11.12
N ASN A 116 11.90 -4.82 -10.36
CA ASN A 116 12.96 -4.74 -9.35
C ASN A 116 14.34 -4.54 -9.99
N GLU A 117 14.62 -5.19 -11.12
CA GLU A 117 15.87 -5.02 -11.88
C GLU A 117 16.01 -3.58 -12.39
N GLU A 118 14.98 -3.05 -13.02
CA GLU A 118 15.01 -1.67 -13.50
C GLU A 118 15.09 -0.66 -12.35
N ALA A 119 14.40 -0.91 -11.25
CA ALA A 119 14.49 -0.07 -10.05
C ALA A 119 15.90 -0.02 -9.47
N LYS A 120 16.60 -1.17 -9.39
CA LYS A 120 17.99 -1.23 -8.92
C LYS A 120 18.94 -0.48 -9.84
N LYS A 121 18.74 -0.58 -11.15
CA LYS A 121 19.50 0.17 -12.14
C LYS A 121 19.32 1.67 -11.94
N LEU A 122 18.09 2.16 -11.84
CA LEU A 122 17.79 3.56 -11.60
C LEU A 122 18.40 4.08 -10.29
N LEU A 123 18.38 3.27 -9.21
CA LEU A 123 19.05 3.64 -7.96
C LEU A 123 20.56 3.72 -8.11
N ALA A 124 21.18 2.78 -8.82
CA ALA A 124 22.64 2.82 -9.10
C ALA A 124 23.03 4.05 -9.90
N GLU A 125 22.28 4.40 -10.93
CA GLU A 125 22.46 5.62 -11.74
C GLU A 125 22.28 6.90 -10.90
N ALA A 126 21.45 6.86 -9.84
CA ALA A 126 21.28 7.94 -8.88
C ALA A 126 22.32 7.95 -7.75
N GLY A 127 23.31 7.02 -7.78
CA GLY A 127 24.41 6.94 -6.83
C GLY A 127 24.13 6.09 -5.58
N TYR A 128 23.08 5.26 -5.60
CA TYR A 128 22.73 4.34 -4.51
C TYR A 128 22.99 2.90 -4.93
N THR A 129 23.91 2.25 -4.24
CA THR A 129 24.36 0.87 -4.52
C THR A 129 24.24 -0.01 -3.28
N ALA A 130 24.62 -1.29 -3.38
CA ALA A 130 24.63 -2.20 -2.23
C ALA A 130 25.56 -1.69 -1.11
N ASP A 131 26.69 -1.07 -1.45
CA ASP A 131 27.66 -0.52 -0.50
C ASP A 131 27.23 0.85 0.05
N LYS A 132 26.37 1.56 -0.68
CA LYS A 132 25.81 2.86 -0.30
C LYS A 132 24.29 2.87 -0.49
N PRO A 133 23.55 2.12 0.33
CA PRO A 133 22.11 1.98 0.16
C PRO A 133 21.36 3.27 0.49
N LEU A 134 20.32 3.55 -0.27
CA LEU A 134 19.38 4.61 0.04
C LEU A 134 18.69 4.35 1.38
N THR A 135 18.63 5.36 2.24
CA THR A 135 17.84 5.35 3.48
C THR A 135 16.82 6.48 3.44
N ILE A 136 15.55 6.16 3.67
CA ILE A 136 14.45 7.12 3.68
C ILE A 136 13.65 7.03 4.98
N ASN A 137 12.92 8.09 5.30
CA ASN A 137 11.92 8.09 6.37
C ASN A 137 10.53 7.89 5.74
N LEU A 138 9.72 7.01 6.33
CA LEU A 138 8.32 6.81 5.99
C LEU A 138 7.46 7.18 7.18
N LEU A 139 6.69 8.26 7.03
CA LEU A 139 5.78 8.74 8.04
C LEU A 139 4.43 8.02 7.89
N TYR A 140 3.83 7.63 9.00
CA TYR A 140 2.47 7.09 9.05
C TYR A 140 1.74 7.56 10.30
N ASN A 141 0.43 7.77 10.20
CA ASN A 141 -0.41 8.15 11.34
C ASN A 141 -0.69 6.94 12.25
N THR A 142 -1.05 7.22 13.49
CA THR A 142 -1.42 6.19 14.47
C THR A 142 -2.68 5.44 14.03
N SER A 143 -2.49 4.31 13.37
CA SER A 143 -3.50 3.36 12.89
C SER A 143 -2.84 1.99 12.72
N ASP A 144 -3.49 0.93 13.19
CA ASP A 144 -2.98 -0.43 13.05
C ASP A 144 -2.84 -0.83 11.59
N LEU A 145 -3.80 -0.46 10.74
CA LEU A 145 -3.75 -0.68 9.30
C LEU A 145 -2.56 0.04 8.67
N HIS A 146 -2.40 1.34 8.93
CA HIS A 146 -1.33 2.12 8.31
C HIS A 146 0.05 1.68 8.80
N LYS A 147 0.18 1.28 10.07
CA LYS A 147 1.40 0.68 10.60
C LYS A 147 1.76 -0.61 9.85
N LYS A 148 0.79 -1.51 9.64
CA LYS A 148 1.02 -2.76 8.89
C LYS A 148 1.43 -2.49 7.45
N LEU A 149 0.76 -1.56 6.77
CA LEU A 149 1.11 -1.16 5.40
C LEU A 149 2.52 -0.55 5.33
N ALA A 150 2.89 0.30 6.29
CA ALA A 150 4.22 0.91 6.35
C ALA A 150 5.32 -0.14 6.59
N ILE A 151 5.09 -1.11 7.48
CA ILE A 151 6.01 -2.23 7.72
C ILE A 151 6.17 -3.08 6.45
N ALA A 152 5.08 -3.42 5.80
CA ALA A 152 5.10 -4.21 4.57
C ALA A 152 5.84 -3.47 3.44
N ALA A 153 5.56 -2.18 3.24
CA ALA A 153 6.24 -1.35 2.27
C ALA A 153 7.76 -1.28 2.53
N SER A 154 8.16 -1.06 3.79
CA SER A 154 9.55 -1.07 4.22
C SER A 154 10.24 -2.40 3.87
N SER A 155 9.61 -3.52 4.19
CA SER A 155 10.12 -4.87 3.92
C SER A 155 10.26 -5.14 2.41
N LEU A 156 9.27 -4.74 1.62
CA LEU A 156 9.29 -4.89 0.16
C LEU A 156 10.40 -4.04 -0.47
N TRP A 157 10.54 -2.78 -0.13
CA TRP A 157 11.63 -1.94 -0.63
C TRP A 157 13.00 -2.48 -0.24
N LYS A 158 13.15 -2.97 1.00
CA LYS A 158 14.40 -3.60 1.43
C LYS A 158 14.71 -4.85 0.63
N LYS A 159 13.75 -5.76 0.52
CA LYS A 159 13.90 -7.04 -0.18
C LYS A 159 14.12 -6.85 -1.69
N ASN A 160 13.29 -6.02 -2.32
CA ASN A 160 13.22 -5.92 -3.77
C ASN A 160 14.35 -5.06 -4.36
N ILE A 161 14.68 -3.94 -3.69
CA ILE A 161 15.57 -2.91 -4.26
C ILE A 161 16.64 -2.40 -3.29
N GLY A 162 16.79 -3.00 -2.11
CA GLY A 162 17.86 -2.67 -1.15
C GLY A 162 17.69 -1.35 -0.40
N VAL A 163 16.54 -0.70 -0.49
CA VAL A 163 16.27 0.57 0.20
C VAL A 163 15.97 0.34 1.68
N ASN A 164 16.65 1.08 2.56
CA ASN A 164 16.38 1.09 3.99
C ASN A 164 15.29 2.12 4.32
N VAL A 165 14.34 1.74 5.19
CA VAL A 165 13.26 2.63 5.60
C VAL A 165 13.25 2.76 7.12
N LYS A 166 13.25 4.00 7.60
CA LYS A 166 12.98 4.33 9.00
C LYS A 166 11.50 4.69 9.12
N LEU A 167 10.77 3.91 9.91
CA LEU A 167 9.36 4.16 10.16
C LEU A 167 9.21 5.24 11.23
N VAL A 168 8.38 6.25 10.95
CA VAL A 168 8.10 7.38 11.85
C VAL A 168 6.60 7.46 12.07
N ASN A 169 6.16 7.21 13.29
CA ASN A 169 4.76 7.38 13.67
C ASN A 169 4.48 8.85 14.06
N GLN A 170 3.34 9.37 13.64
CA GLN A 170 2.82 10.69 13.98
C GLN A 170 1.39 10.62 14.52
#